data_e8f0fa29f47ea250e54f3eeeef266bb2
#
_entry.id   e8f0fa29f47ea250e54f3eeeef266bb2
#
_cell.length_a   1.000
_cell.length_b   1.000
_cell.length_c   1.000
_cell.angle_alpha   90.00
_cell.angle_beta   90.00
_cell.angle_gamma   90.00
#
_symmetry.space_group_name_H-M   'P 1'
#
loop_
_entity.id
_entity.type
_entity.pdbx_description
1 polymer ?
#
loop_
_entity_poly.entity_id
_entity_poly.type
_entity_poly.pdbx_seq_one_letter_code
_entity_poly.pdbx_strand_id
1 'polypeptide(L)'
;MCSVYNLACRVHELAIWRIVRHLKVTSTRGYTLKPSQFFNLDCFVDADFAGTWSTDTSEDPSSIKSWTGYVITFASCPVLWCSKLLSEIALSTTEAEYLALSQSARDLIPMQGLLQELSAATKSIVSSTIAHSTIFEDNKGCVELASAPHMRPRTRHIALKYHHFRSFVESGQLRIQ
;
A
#
# COMPACT_ATOMS: atom_id res chain seq x y z
N MET A 1 22.93 -11.42 -22.48
CA MET A 1 22.39 -10.32 -21.64
C MET A 1 22.12 -9.12 -22.55
N CYS A 2 20.94 -9.04 -23.14
CA CYS A 2 20.51 -7.83 -23.86
C CYS A 2 19.96 -6.84 -22.83
N SER A 3 20.63 -5.73 -22.66
CA SER A 3 20.21 -4.68 -21.76
C SER A 3 18.92 -4.04 -22.29
N VAL A 4 17.88 -4.10 -21.50
CA VAL A 4 16.57 -3.48 -21.72
C VAL A 4 16.66 -1.94 -21.86
N TYR A 5 17.84 -1.36 -21.69
CA TYR A 5 18.09 0.08 -21.71
C TYR A 5 18.17 0.74 -23.09
N ASN A 6 18.09 -0.04 -24.18
CA ASN A 6 18.29 0.51 -25.53
C ASN A 6 17.05 0.58 -26.43
N LEU A 7 15.85 0.34 -25.90
CA LEU A 7 14.59 0.49 -26.65
C LEU A 7 13.76 1.65 -26.11
N ALA A 8 14.35 2.85 -26.05
CA ALA A 8 13.56 4.06 -25.93
C ALA A 8 12.73 4.23 -27.21
N CYS A 9 11.53 3.65 -27.22
CA CYS A 9 10.56 3.78 -28.29
C CYS A 9 10.02 5.22 -28.36
N ARG A 10 9.63 5.68 -29.54
CA ARG A 10 8.89 6.94 -29.76
C ARG A 10 7.68 7.07 -28.82
N VAL A 11 7.09 5.97 -28.40
CA VAL A 11 6.00 5.93 -27.40
C VAL A 11 6.45 6.44 -26.03
N HIS A 12 7.64 6.05 -25.56
CA HIS A 12 8.20 6.53 -24.30
C HIS A 12 8.53 8.02 -24.37
N GLU A 13 9.08 8.48 -25.49
CA GLU A 13 9.33 9.90 -25.72
C GLU A 13 8.04 10.72 -25.66
N LEU A 14 6.98 10.26 -26.34
CA LEU A 14 5.66 10.91 -26.30
C LEU A 14 5.06 10.94 -24.89
N ALA A 15 5.24 9.88 -24.11
CA ALA A 15 4.80 9.82 -22.71
C ALA A 15 5.54 10.87 -21.86
N ILE A 16 6.85 10.98 -22.00
CA ILE A 16 7.65 12.00 -21.31
C ILE A 16 7.18 13.40 -21.70
N TRP A 17 6.96 13.67 -22.98
CA TRP A 17 6.46 14.96 -23.44
C TRP A 17 5.07 15.29 -22.86
N ARG A 18 4.19 14.33 -22.66
CA ARG A 18 2.90 14.53 -21.99
C ARG A 18 3.10 14.95 -20.53
N ILE A 19 3.99 14.28 -19.80
CA ILE A 19 4.34 14.63 -18.42
C ILE A 19 4.89 16.05 -18.35
N VAL A 20 5.88 16.40 -19.19
CA VAL A 20 6.48 17.72 -19.21
C VAL A 20 5.45 18.82 -19.50
N ARG A 21 4.56 18.59 -20.48
CA ARG A 21 3.47 19.52 -20.79
C ARG A 21 2.52 19.70 -19.61
N HIS A 22 2.15 18.61 -18.94
CA HIS A 22 1.30 18.64 -17.74
C HIS A 22 1.97 19.47 -16.64
N LEU A 23 3.21 19.19 -16.29
CA LEU A 23 3.97 19.92 -15.28
C LEU A 23 4.12 21.40 -15.62
N LYS A 24 4.37 21.74 -16.89
CA LYS A 24 4.46 23.13 -17.35
C LYS A 24 3.14 23.90 -17.12
N VAL A 25 2.00 23.28 -17.46
CA VAL A 25 0.68 23.90 -17.32
C VAL A 25 0.23 23.99 -15.86
N THR A 26 0.69 23.03 -15.03
CA THR A 26 0.31 22.92 -13.61
C THR A 26 1.39 23.45 -12.65
N SER A 27 2.41 24.16 -13.15
CA SER A 27 3.56 24.64 -12.36
C SER A 27 3.18 25.52 -11.15
N THR A 28 2.01 26.15 -11.22
CA THR A 28 1.48 26.99 -10.13
C THR A 28 0.46 26.26 -9.25
N ARG A 29 0.15 24.99 -9.55
CA ARG A 29 -0.74 24.18 -8.73
C ARG A 29 0.06 23.46 -7.65
N GLY A 30 -0.47 23.45 -6.45
CA GLY A 30 0.10 22.76 -5.29
C GLY A 30 -1.00 22.04 -4.51
N TYR A 31 -0.59 21.30 -3.50
CA TYR A 31 -1.50 20.69 -2.54
C TYR A 31 -1.69 21.61 -1.34
N THR A 32 -2.93 21.80 -0.93
CA THR A 32 -3.25 22.41 0.34
C THR A 32 -3.61 21.31 1.33
N LEU A 33 -2.74 21.06 2.29
CA LEU A 33 -3.02 20.13 3.36
C LEU A 33 -3.90 20.85 4.39
N LYS A 34 -5.09 20.30 4.63
CA LYS A 34 -6.03 20.77 5.67
C LYS A 34 -6.23 19.64 6.67
N PRO A 35 -5.42 19.57 7.73
CA PRO A 35 -5.56 18.52 8.72
C PRO A 35 -6.92 18.61 9.40
N SER A 36 -7.53 17.45 9.64
CA SER A 36 -8.74 17.32 10.42
C SER A 36 -8.43 17.51 11.91
N GLN A 37 -9.47 17.73 12.71
CA GLN A 37 -9.34 17.78 14.18
C GLN A 37 -9.11 16.38 14.79
N PHE A 38 -9.37 15.33 14.00
CA PHE A 38 -9.17 13.94 14.40
C PHE A 38 -7.80 13.48 13.91
N PHE A 39 -6.93 13.11 14.84
CA PHE A 39 -5.57 12.65 14.56
C PHE A 39 -5.51 11.15 14.24
N ASN A 40 -6.38 10.69 13.33
CA ASN A 40 -6.38 9.31 12.89
C ASN A 40 -5.15 9.04 12.01
N LEU A 41 -4.59 7.85 12.16
CA LEU A 41 -3.60 7.29 11.26
C LEU A 41 -4.28 6.18 10.46
N ASP A 42 -4.62 6.47 9.21
CA ASP A 42 -5.39 5.60 8.34
C ASP A 42 -4.56 5.21 7.11
N CYS A 43 -4.77 4.02 6.60
CA CYS A 43 -4.12 3.52 5.40
C CYS A 43 -5.18 3.00 4.41
N PHE A 44 -5.09 3.39 3.16
CA PHE A 44 -5.89 2.89 2.06
C PHE A 44 -4.99 2.03 1.19
N VAL A 45 -5.35 0.78 0.95
CA VAL A 45 -4.54 -0.18 0.20
C VAL A 45 -5.34 -0.77 -0.94
N ASP A 46 -4.65 -1.10 -2.03
CA ASP A 46 -5.21 -1.70 -3.23
C ASP A 46 -4.13 -2.49 -3.98
N ALA A 47 -4.53 -3.53 -4.72
CA ALA A 47 -3.65 -4.29 -5.58
C ALA A 47 -4.25 -4.55 -6.96
N ASP A 48 -3.51 -4.24 -8.00
CA ASP A 48 -3.87 -4.58 -9.38
C ASP A 48 -3.29 -5.96 -9.73
N PHE A 49 -4.15 -6.99 -9.67
CA PHE A 49 -3.78 -8.38 -9.92
C PHE A 49 -3.42 -8.61 -11.40
N ALA A 50 -2.12 -8.86 -11.68
CA ALA A 50 -1.60 -9.13 -13.02
C ALA A 50 -2.05 -8.11 -14.08
N GLY A 51 -2.22 -6.84 -13.71
CA GLY A 51 -2.84 -5.82 -14.57
C GLY A 51 -2.06 -5.46 -15.82
N THR A 52 -0.79 -5.86 -15.92
CA THR A 52 0.04 -5.68 -17.12
C THR A 52 0.12 -6.93 -18.00
N TRP A 53 -0.53 -8.03 -17.59
CA TRP A 53 -0.50 -9.26 -18.36
C TRP A 53 -1.42 -9.17 -19.60
N SER A 54 -0.87 -9.59 -20.73
CA SER A 54 -1.60 -9.76 -21.98
C SER A 54 -0.99 -10.94 -22.76
N THR A 55 -1.68 -11.43 -23.77
CA THR A 55 -1.15 -12.47 -24.68
C THR A 55 0.15 -12.03 -25.33
N ASP A 56 0.30 -10.74 -25.63
CA ASP A 56 1.49 -10.17 -26.27
C ASP A 56 2.68 -10.04 -25.31
N THR A 57 2.42 -10.02 -24.01
CA THR A 57 3.43 -9.90 -22.93
C THR A 57 3.64 -11.19 -22.17
N SER A 58 3.04 -12.30 -22.60
CA SER A 58 3.06 -13.60 -21.92
C SER A 58 4.46 -14.19 -21.70
N GLU A 59 5.44 -13.81 -22.54
CA GLU A 59 6.83 -14.24 -22.40
C GLU A 59 7.64 -13.44 -21.37
N ASP A 60 7.12 -12.28 -20.91
CA ASP A 60 7.76 -11.47 -19.89
C ASP A 60 7.26 -11.86 -18.50
N PRO A 61 8.10 -12.49 -17.66
CA PRO A 61 7.71 -12.89 -16.30
C PRO A 61 7.28 -11.70 -15.41
N SER A 62 7.70 -10.48 -15.76
CA SER A 62 7.31 -9.27 -15.01
C SER A 62 5.86 -8.88 -15.25
N SER A 63 5.28 -9.25 -16.39
CA SER A 63 3.90 -8.94 -16.77
C SER A 63 2.86 -9.65 -15.88
N ILE A 64 3.24 -10.79 -15.26
CA ILE A 64 2.37 -11.60 -14.39
C ILE A 64 2.32 -11.02 -12.97
N LYS A 65 3.27 -10.15 -12.62
CA LYS A 65 3.33 -9.56 -11.28
C LYS A 65 2.23 -8.53 -11.09
N SER A 66 1.68 -8.53 -9.89
CA SER A 66 0.67 -7.56 -9.47
C SER A 66 1.30 -6.25 -9.01
N TRP A 67 0.60 -5.15 -9.19
CA TRP A 67 0.96 -3.88 -8.58
C TRP A 67 0.36 -3.77 -7.19
N THR A 68 1.10 -3.19 -6.26
CA THR A 68 0.59 -2.79 -4.94
C THR A 68 0.59 -1.28 -4.85
N GLY A 69 -0.47 -0.72 -4.31
CA GLY A 69 -0.61 0.68 -4.00
C GLY A 69 -1.14 0.89 -2.59
N TYR A 70 -0.61 1.87 -1.88
CA TYR A 70 -1.21 2.33 -0.63
C TYR A 70 -0.90 3.80 -0.36
N VAL A 71 -1.78 4.42 0.40
CA VAL A 71 -1.64 5.79 0.89
C VAL A 71 -1.90 5.78 2.39
N ILE A 72 -0.94 6.27 3.17
CA ILE A 72 -1.09 6.49 4.61
C ILE A 72 -1.43 7.96 4.82
N THR A 73 -2.48 8.21 5.57
CA THR A 73 -2.95 9.55 5.93
C THR A 73 -2.87 9.75 7.44
N PHE A 74 -2.46 10.95 7.84
CA PHE A 74 -2.52 11.40 9.24
C PHE A 74 -3.38 12.65 9.30
N ALA A 75 -4.37 12.66 10.19
CA ALA A 75 -5.35 13.74 10.28
C ALA A 75 -6.00 14.07 8.92
N SER A 76 -6.33 13.06 8.12
CA SER A 76 -6.87 13.15 6.76
C SER A 76 -5.91 13.75 5.71
N CYS A 77 -4.66 14.00 6.06
CA CYS A 77 -3.65 14.46 5.12
C CYS A 77 -2.73 13.31 4.69
N PRO A 78 -2.47 13.10 3.39
CA PRO A 78 -1.54 12.08 2.94
C PRO A 78 -0.12 12.42 3.41
N VAL A 79 0.54 11.47 4.07
CA VAL A 79 1.89 11.61 4.62
C VAL A 79 2.89 10.63 4.02
N LEU A 80 2.41 9.49 3.52
CA LEU A 80 3.22 8.50 2.83
C LEU A 80 2.38 7.77 1.79
N TRP A 81 2.98 7.44 0.64
CA TRP A 81 2.34 6.62 -0.38
C TRP A 81 3.36 5.76 -1.09
N CYS A 82 2.90 4.64 -1.63
CA CYS A 82 3.70 3.72 -2.41
C CYS A 82 2.88 3.22 -3.59
N SER A 83 3.54 3.05 -4.73
CA SER A 83 3.01 2.30 -5.87
C SER A 83 4.19 1.55 -6.49
N LYS A 84 4.16 0.23 -6.42
CA LYS A 84 5.27 -0.61 -6.93
C LYS A 84 4.78 -1.98 -7.38
N LEU A 85 5.57 -2.59 -8.24
CA LEU A 85 5.38 -3.98 -8.65
C LEU A 85 5.74 -4.90 -7.47
N LEU A 86 4.90 -5.90 -7.20
CA LEU A 86 5.18 -6.92 -6.20
C LEU A 86 6.43 -7.73 -6.60
N SER A 87 7.25 -8.09 -5.64
CA SER A 87 8.42 -8.95 -5.86
C SER A 87 8.03 -10.39 -6.19
N GLU A 88 6.86 -10.80 -5.74
CA GLU A 88 6.33 -12.16 -5.87
C GLU A 88 5.12 -12.17 -6.79
N ILE A 89 4.85 -13.36 -7.35
CA ILE A 89 3.68 -13.60 -8.18
C ILE A 89 2.55 -14.04 -7.25
N ALA A 90 1.46 -13.29 -7.23
CA ALA A 90 0.23 -13.69 -6.57
C ALA A 90 -0.53 -14.68 -7.45
N LEU A 91 -1.17 -15.67 -6.86
CA LEU A 91 -1.94 -16.69 -7.58
C LEU A 91 -3.45 -16.38 -7.62
N SER A 92 -3.88 -15.31 -6.95
CA SER A 92 -5.26 -14.83 -6.94
C SER A 92 -5.31 -13.36 -6.58
N THR A 93 -6.45 -12.71 -6.87
CA THR A 93 -6.71 -11.33 -6.45
C THR A 93 -6.61 -11.19 -4.94
N THR A 94 -7.25 -12.06 -4.16
CA THR A 94 -7.17 -12.05 -2.69
C THR A 94 -5.73 -12.17 -2.17
N GLU A 95 -4.88 -12.94 -2.85
CA GLU A 95 -3.47 -13.05 -2.49
C GLU A 95 -2.71 -11.75 -2.80
N ALA A 96 -2.96 -11.14 -3.96
CA ALA A 96 -2.35 -9.85 -4.32
C ALA A 96 -2.71 -8.77 -3.30
N GLU A 97 -3.99 -8.66 -2.93
CA GLU A 97 -4.48 -7.74 -1.91
C GLU A 97 -3.84 -8.01 -0.54
N TYR A 98 -3.75 -9.27 -0.14
CA TYR A 98 -3.13 -9.65 1.12
C TYR A 98 -1.62 -9.31 1.17
N LEU A 99 -0.91 -9.43 0.04
CA LEU A 99 0.47 -9.00 -0.10
C LEU A 99 0.60 -7.48 0.02
N ALA A 100 -0.31 -6.74 -0.62
CA ALA A 100 -0.37 -5.28 -0.55
C ALA A 100 -0.67 -4.80 0.88
N LEU A 101 -1.65 -5.41 1.54
CA LEU A 101 -2.00 -5.16 2.94
C LEU A 101 -0.80 -5.44 3.87
N SER A 102 -0.11 -6.56 3.70
CA SER A 102 1.09 -6.87 4.47
C SER A 102 2.21 -5.85 4.26
N GLN A 103 2.38 -5.37 3.02
CA GLN A 103 3.38 -4.35 2.71
C GLN A 103 3.03 -3.01 3.33
N SER A 104 1.77 -2.58 3.26
CA SER A 104 1.30 -1.33 3.87
C SER A 104 1.45 -1.34 5.39
N ALA A 105 1.17 -2.48 6.04
CA ALA A 105 1.33 -2.64 7.47
C ALA A 105 2.79 -2.48 7.94
N ARG A 106 3.78 -2.84 7.10
CA ARG A 106 5.21 -2.65 7.41
C ARG A 106 5.61 -1.19 7.56
N ASP A 107 4.93 -0.29 6.86
CA ASP A 107 5.19 1.14 6.95
C ASP A 107 4.27 1.81 7.98
N LEU A 108 3.03 1.34 8.09
CA LEU A 108 2.03 1.90 9.01
C LEU A 108 2.38 1.66 10.49
N ILE A 109 2.80 0.43 10.84
CA ILE A 109 3.11 0.06 12.23
C ILE A 109 4.27 0.88 12.81
N PRO A 110 5.44 1.01 12.12
CA PRO A 110 6.51 1.88 12.61
C PRO A 110 6.09 3.35 12.69
N MET A 111 5.28 3.83 11.75
CA MET A 111 4.77 5.21 11.80
C MET A 111 3.87 5.44 13.01
N GLN A 112 3.00 4.49 13.35
CA GLN A 112 2.20 4.54 14.58
C GLN A 112 3.09 4.64 15.83
N GLY A 113 4.13 3.80 15.91
CA GLY A 113 5.11 3.84 17.01
C GLY A 113 5.80 5.20 17.12
N LEU A 114 6.29 5.74 15.98
CA LEU A 114 6.92 7.06 15.94
C LEU A 114 5.98 8.16 16.43
N LEU A 115 4.72 8.16 16.00
CA LEU A 115 3.74 9.15 16.45
C LEU A 115 3.43 9.03 17.94
N GLN A 116 3.39 7.81 18.49
CA GLN A 116 3.22 7.58 19.92
C GLN A 116 4.41 8.13 20.73
N GLU A 117 5.64 7.88 20.28
CA GLU A 117 6.86 8.40 20.92
C GLU A 117 6.91 9.93 20.88
N LEU A 118 6.63 10.55 19.71
CA LEU A 118 6.56 12.00 19.57
C LEU A 118 5.50 12.62 20.47
N SER A 119 4.35 11.99 20.58
CA SER A 119 3.27 12.45 21.44
C SER A 119 3.65 12.39 22.93
N ALA A 120 4.30 11.31 23.36
CA ALA A 120 4.79 11.17 24.72
C ALA A 120 5.87 12.23 25.03
N ALA A 121 6.80 12.47 24.11
CA ALA A 121 7.87 13.45 24.27
C ALA A 121 7.36 14.89 24.33
N THR A 122 6.33 15.22 23.57
CA THR A 122 5.78 16.59 23.48
C THR A 122 4.66 16.85 24.49
N LYS A 123 4.25 15.86 25.28
CA LYS A 123 3.07 15.89 26.18
C LYS A 123 1.81 16.36 25.43
N SER A 124 1.73 16.03 24.15
CA SER A 124 0.65 16.44 23.28
C SER A 124 -0.60 15.58 23.51
N ILE A 125 -1.78 16.19 23.31
CA ILE A 125 -3.10 15.54 23.39
C ILE A 125 -3.25 14.39 22.34
N VAL A 126 -2.36 14.34 21.35
CA VAL A 126 -2.36 13.34 20.27
C VAL A 126 -2.21 11.89 20.78
N SER A 127 -1.63 11.70 21.98
CA SER A 127 -1.32 10.37 22.53
C SER A 127 -2.53 9.46 22.73
N SER A 128 -3.66 10.01 23.14
CA SER A 128 -4.87 9.19 23.39
C SER A 128 -5.61 8.81 22.12
N THR A 129 -5.33 9.50 21.01
CA THR A 129 -6.07 9.36 19.75
C THR A 129 -5.41 8.36 18.78
N ILE A 130 -4.10 8.09 18.92
CA ILE A 130 -3.35 7.15 18.07
C ILE A 130 -3.26 5.76 18.74
N ALA A 131 -4.27 5.38 19.51
CA ALA A 131 -4.29 4.07 20.15
C ALA A 131 -4.40 2.92 19.14
N HIS A 132 -4.98 3.17 17.98
CA HIS A 132 -5.14 2.22 16.89
C HIS A 132 -5.03 2.92 15.53
N SER A 133 -4.59 2.17 14.52
CA SER A 133 -4.59 2.57 13.12
C SER A 133 -5.57 1.71 12.34
N THR A 134 -6.12 2.24 11.25
CA THR A 134 -7.05 1.50 10.38
C THR A 134 -6.47 1.33 9.00
N ILE A 135 -6.51 0.10 8.46
CA ILE A 135 -6.28 -0.18 7.05
C ILE A 135 -7.62 -0.44 6.40
N PHE A 136 -7.93 0.32 5.36
CA PHE A 136 -9.11 0.16 4.52
C PHE A 136 -8.74 -0.69 3.31
N GLU A 137 -9.45 -1.81 3.16
CA GLU A 137 -9.26 -2.84 2.13
C GLU A 137 -10.64 -3.18 1.56
N ASP A 138 -10.79 -3.17 0.23
CA ASP A 138 -12.09 -3.41 -0.41
C ASP A 138 -12.37 -4.89 -0.70
N ASN A 139 -11.36 -5.75 -0.67
CA ASN A 139 -11.50 -7.19 -0.89
C ASN A 139 -11.93 -7.91 0.39
N LYS A 140 -13.21 -8.29 0.46
CA LYS A 140 -13.77 -9.02 1.61
C LYS A 140 -13.00 -10.30 1.95
N GLY A 141 -12.53 -11.04 0.94
CA GLY A 141 -11.74 -12.25 1.16
C GLY A 141 -10.41 -11.97 1.85
N CYS A 142 -9.77 -10.84 1.49
CA CYS A 142 -8.56 -10.35 2.14
C CYS A 142 -8.83 -9.95 3.59
N VAL A 143 -9.88 -9.17 3.84
CA VAL A 143 -10.29 -8.76 5.21
C VAL A 143 -10.60 -9.96 6.09
N GLU A 144 -11.37 -10.95 5.58
CA GLU A 144 -11.65 -12.20 6.29
C GLU A 144 -10.38 -12.99 6.61
N LEU A 145 -9.45 -13.09 5.64
CA LEU A 145 -8.19 -13.79 5.82
C LEU A 145 -7.31 -13.12 6.88
N ALA A 146 -7.23 -11.80 6.85
CA ALA A 146 -6.43 -11.00 7.78
C ALA A 146 -6.96 -11.05 9.21
N SER A 147 -8.29 -11.14 9.38
CA SER A 147 -8.99 -11.14 10.66
C SER A 147 -9.26 -12.54 11.21
N ALA A 148 -9.06 -13.61 10.40
CA ALA A 148 -9.40 -14.97 10.80
C ALA A 148 -8.53 -15.47 11.97
N PRO A 149 -9.10 -16.02 13.06
CA PRO A 149 -8.35 -16.50 14.21
C PRO A 149 -7.47 -17.72 13.87
N HIS A 150 -7.87 -18.51 12.88
CA HIS A 150 -7.15 -19.69 12.45
C HIS A 150 -6.95 -19.72 10.94
N MET A 151 -5.76 -20.19 10.53
CA MET A 151 -5.42 -20.36 9.12
C MET A 151 -6.16 -21.53 8.51
N ARG A 152 -6.81 -21.31 7.38
CA ARG A 152 -7.35 -22.40 6.56
C ARG A 152 -6.21 -23.12 5.82
N PRO A 153 -6.28 -24.45 5.61
CA PRO A 153 -5.23 -25.21 4.91
C PRO A 153 -4.85 -24.62 3.54
N ARG A 154 -5.84 -24.11 2.79
CA ARG A 154 -5.64 -23.50 1.46
C ARG A 154 -4.82 -22.20 1.47
N THR A 155 -4.86 -21.43 2.56
CA THR A 155 -4.19 -20.12 2.67
C THR A 155 -2.95 -20.16 3.55
N ARG A 156 -2.56 -21.35 4.02
CA ARG A 156 -1.44 -21.51 4.95
C ARG A 156 -0.10 -21.01 4.39
N HIS A 157 0.13 -21.16 3.09
CA HIS A 157 1.35 -20.70 2.43
C HIS A 157 1.44 -19.17 2.38
N ILE A 158 0.32 -18.49 2.16
CA ILE A 158 0.21 -17.03 2.20
C ILE A 158 0.45 -16.54 3.64
N ALA A 159 -0.20 -17.20 4.54
CA ALA A 159 -0.29 -16.84 5.94
C ALA A 159 1.05 -16.84 6.68
N LEU A 160 1.91 -17.81 6.47
CA LEU A 160 3.17 -17.95 7.23
C LEU A 160 4.16 -16.81 6.95
N LYS A 161 4.19 -16.29 5.73
CA LYS A 161 5.19 -15.31 5.33
C LYS A 161 4.77 -13.86 5.63
N TYR A 162 3.46 -13.60 5.65
CA TYR A 162 2.91 -12.24 5.69
C TYR A 162 2.15 -11.90 6.96
N HIS A 163 2.18 -12.76 7.98
CA HIS A 163 1.42 -12.60 9.22
C HIS A 163 2.05 -11.72 10.29
N HIS A 164 3.10 -10.98 9.97
CA HIS A 164 3.77 -10.14 10.95
C HIS A 164 2.84 -9.09 11.60
N PHE A 165 1.79 -8.66 10.87
CA PHE A 165 0.84 -7.66 11.39
C PHE A 165 -0.28 -8.26 12.27
N ARG A 166 -0.46 -9.59 12.28
CA ARG A 166 -1.57 -10.21 13.02
C ARG A 166 -1.57 -9.94 14.51
N SER A 167 -0.42 -9.95 15.15
CA SER A 167 -0.31 -9.62 16.56
C SER A 167 -0.84 -8.22 16.88
N PHE A 168 -0.70 -7.29 15.93
CA PHE A 168 -1.23 -5.93 16.03
C PHE A 168 -2.75 -5.88 15.83
N VAL A 169 -3.30 -6.76 14.97
CA VAL A 169 -4.75 -6.91 14.80
C VAL A 169 -5.36 -7.56 16.05
N GLU A 170 -4.77 -8.63 16.57
CA GLU A 170 -5.22 -9.34 17.76
C GLU A 170 -5.16 -8.46 19.02
N SER A 171 -4.14 -7.60 19.14
CA SER A 171 -4.03 -6.62 20.24
C SER A 171 -4.96 -5.41 20.08
N GLY A 172 -5.63 -5.26 18.95
CA GLY A 172 -6.49 -4.11 18.63
C GLY A 172 -5.74 -2.82 18.27
N GLN A 173 -4.41 -2.89 18.12
CA GLN A 173 -3.60 -1.75 17.66
C GLN A 173 -3.79 -1.46 16.18
N LEU A 174 -4.14 -2.48 15.39
CA LEU A 174 -4.42 -2.38 13.97
C LEU A 174 -5.83 -2.91 13.70
N ARG A 175 -6.62 -2.15 12.95
CA ARG A 175 -7.94 -2.56 12.46
C ARG A 175 -7.88 -2.70 10.95
N ILE A 176 -8.58 -3.70 10.41
CA ILE A 176 -8.73 -3.90 8.96
C ILE A 176 -10.24 -3.87 8.67
N GLN A 177 -10.65 -3.04 7.73
CA GLN A 177 -12.04 -2.78 7.36
C GLN A 177 -12.22 -2.81 5.86
#